data_369c0f580e912ce1532d9bc98d7bc216
#
_entry.id   369c0f580e912ce1532d9bc98d7bc216
#
_cell.length_a   1.000
_cell.length_b   1.000
_cell.length_c   1.000
_cell.angle_alpha   90.00
_cell.angle_beta   90.00
_cell.angle_gamma   90.00
#
_symmetry.space_group_name_H-M   'P 1'
#
loop_
_entity.id
_entity.type
_entity.pdbx_description
1 polymer ?
#
loop_
_entity_poly.entity_id
_entity_poly.type
_entity_poly.pdbx_seq_one_letter_code
_entity_poly.pdbx_strand_id
1 'polypeptide(L)'
;MSVLVIAEHDNASIKGATLNTVTAAVACGGDVHVLVAGHNAGAAAQAAAQIAGVAKVIHADAAGLEHGLAENVAAQVLAIASNYSHILFPATAGGKNVAPRVAAKLDVAQVSDITKVVSADTFERPIYAGNAIATVQSSDSVKVITVRTTGFDAAAATGGSAAVETAAATADNGKSSFIGSEIAKSDRPELTAAKIIVSGGRALGSSEKFNEVITPLADKLGAAIGASRAAVDAGYAPNDLQVGQTGKIVAPQLYVAAGISGAIQHLAGMKDSKVIVAINKDPEAPIFSVADYGLEADLFTAVPELVKAL
;
A
#
# COMPACT_ATOMS: atom_id res chain seq x y z
N MET A 1 -6.94 -22.24 -14.97
CA MET A 1 -7.17 -20.80 -14.75
C MET A 1 -5.86 -20.18 -14.32
N SER A 2 -5.46 -19.06 -14.91
CA SER A 2 -4.26 -18.36 -14.49
C SER A 2 -4.62 -16.98 -13.94
N VAL A 3 -3.87 -16.54 -12.93
CA VAL A 3 -4.03 -15.26 -12.24
C VAL A 3 -2.83 -14.40 -12.57
N LEU A 4 -3.04 -13.16 -12.98
CA LEU A 4 -1.98 -12.19 -13.25
C LEU A 4 -1.84 -11.21 -12.09
N VAL A 5 -0.65 -11.07 -11.55
CA VAL A 5 -0.28 -10.02 -10.61
C VAL A 5 0.55 -8.98 -11.33
N ILE A 6 0.18 -7.71 -11.21
CA ILE A 6 0.98 -6.61 -11.74
C ILE A 6 1.95 -6.18 -10.65
N ALA A 7 3.23 -6.39 -10.88
CA ALA A 7 4.26 -6.06 -9.91
C ALA A 7 4.43 -4.55 -9.73
N GLU A 8 4.60 -4.11 -8.51
CA GLU A 8 5.12 -2.80 -8.18
C GLU A 8 6.61 -2.92 -7.88
N HIS A 9 7.44 -2.14 -8.58
CA HIS A 9 8.89 -2.23 -8.54
C HIS A 9 9.53 -0.87 -8.88
N ASP A 10 10.84 -0.77 -8.72
CA ASP A 10 11.65 0.39 -9.09
C ASP A 10 12.66 0.07 -10.20
N ASN A 11 12.35 -0.90 -11.06
CA ASN A 11 13.19 -1.53 -12.09
C ASN A 11 14.33 -2.40 -11.52
N ALA A 12 14.75 -2.21 -10.27
CA ALA A 12 15.81 -2.99 -9.63
C ALA A 12 15.27 -3.99 -8.61
N SER A 13 14.26 -3.60 -7.84
CA SER A 13 13.69 -4.40 -6.74
C SER A 13 12.17 -4.44 -6.77
N ILE A 14 11.60 -5.52 -6.22
CA ILE A 14 10.17 -5.67 -6.02
C ILE A 14 9.76 -4.96 -4.72
N LYS A 15 8.65 -4.21 -4.77
CA LYS A 15 8.07 -3.57 -3.59
C LYS A 15 7.24 -4.57 -2.76
N GLY A 16 7.21 -4.38 -1.45
CA GLY A 16 6.49 -5.25 -0.52
C GLY A 16 5.01 -5.48 -0.86
N ALA A 17 4.33 -4.45 -1.37
CA ALA A 17 2.94 -4.53 -1.80
C ALA A 17 2.67 -5.64 -2.85
N THR A 18 3.65 -5.96 -3.68
CA THR A 18 3.57 -7.09 -4.63
C THR A 18 3.48 -8.42 -3.90
N LEU A 19 4.22 -8.60 -2.80
CA LEU A 19 4.22 -9.85 -2.01
C LEU A 19 2.84 -10.12 -1.40
N ASN A 20 2.19 -9.09 -0.86
CA ASN A 20 0.82 -9.21 -0.33
C ASN A 20 -0.19 -9.55 -1.44
N THR A 21 0.01 -8.96 -2.63
CA THR A 21 -0.85 -9.22 -3.80
C THR A 21 -0.67 -10.65 -4.33
N VAL A 22 0.54 -11.21 -4.27
CA VAL A 22 0.79 -12.63 -4.61
C VAL A 22 0.03 -13.56 -3.67
N THR A 23 0.00 -13.27 -2.36
CA THR A 23 -0.80 -14.07 -1.41
C THR A 23 -2.29 -14.06 -1.77
N ALA A 24 -2.85 -12.89 -2.10
CA ALA A 24 -4.22 -12.79 -2.57
C ALA A 24 -4.45 -13.56 -3.88
N ALA A 25 -3.50 -13.51 -4.81
CA ALA A 25 -3.56 -14.22 -6.08
C ALA A 25 -3.56 -15.75 -5.90
N VAL A 26 -2.73 -16.27 -4.99
CA VAL A 26 -2.72 -17.70 -4.63
C VAL A 26 -4.09 -18.12 -4.08
N ALA A 27 -4.72 -17.28 -3.26
CA ALA A 27 -6.05 -17.56 -2.70
C ALA A 27 -7.15 -17.57 -3.77
N CYS A 28 -7.00 -16.86 -4.89
CA CYS A 28 -7.94 -16.95 -6.03
C CYS A 28 -7.90 -18.29 -6.75
N GLY A 29 -6.83 -19.06 -6.59
CA GLY A 29 -6.63 -20.38 -7.21
C GLY A 29 -6.05 -20.31 -8.62
N GLY A 30 -5.38 -21.38 -9.04
CA GLY A 30 -4.67 -21.48 -10.32
C GLY A 30 -3.24 -20.99 -10.27
N ASP A 31 -2.58 -20.99 -11.44
CA ASP A 31 -1.18 -20.58 -11.56
C ASP A 31 -1.07 -19.07 -11.47
N VAL A 32 -0.20 -18.60 -10.57
CA VAL A 32 0.09 -17.17 -10.39
C VAL A 32 1.23 -16.75 -11.30
N HIS A 33 0.95 -15.83 -12.22
CA HIS A 33 1.93 -15.19 -13.07
C HIS A 33 2.16 -13.76 -12.60
N VAL A 34 3.39 -13.27 -12.65
CA VAL A 34 3.74 -11.89 -12.26
C VAL A 34 4.23 -11.14 -13.50
N LEU A 35 3.59 -10.02 -13.82
CA LEU A 35 4.07 -9.10 -14.85
C LEU A 35 5.02 -8.07 -14.22
N VAL A 36 6.26 -8.04 -14.71
CA VAL A 36 7.23 -6.98 -14.46
C VAL A 36 7.37 -6.16 -15.74
N ALA A 37 6.76 -4.98 -15.75
CA ALA A 37 6.76 -4.06 -16.89
C ALA A 37 7.60 -2.83 -16.55
N GLY A 38 8.79 -2.70 -17.12
CA GLY A 38 9.75 -1.66 -16.78
C GLY A 38 10.77 -1.38 -17.87
N HIS A 39 11.87 -0.75 -17.51
CA HIS A 39 13.02 -0.57 -18.38
C HIS A 39 14.31 -0.96 -17.66
N ASN A 40 15.11 -1.81 -18.29
CA ASN A 40 16.25 -2.46 -17.63
C ASN A 40 15.85 -3.19 -16.34
N ALA A 41 14.62 -3.73 -16.30
CA ALA A 41 13.98 -4.29 -15.12
C ALA A 41 14.30 -5.79 -14.89
N GLY A 42 15.35 -6.30 -15.50
CA GLY A 42 15.77 -7.70 -15.37
C GLY A 42 16.02 -8.14 -13.92
N ALA A 43 16.60 -7.27 -13.07
CA ALA A 43 16.83 -7.57 -11.67
C ALA A 43 15.51 -7.72 -10.90
N ALA A 44 14.54 -6.84 -11.13
CA ALA A 44 13.21 -6.95 -10.54
C ALA A 44 12.47 -8.22 -11.02
N ALA A 45 12.62 -8.59 -12.31
CA ALA A 45 12.04 -9.83 -12.85
C ALA A 45 12.63 -11.08 -12.18
N GLN A 46 13.96 -11.11 -11.96
CA GLN A 46 14.61 -12.21 -11.24
C GLN A 46 14.19 -12.26 -9.77
N ALA A 47 14.03 -11.11 -9.11
CA ALA A 47 13.51 -11.06 -7.74
C ALA A 47 12.05 -11.56 -7.67
N ALA A 48 11.20 -11.20 -8.63
CA ALA A 48 9.83 -11.71 -8.74
C ALA A 48 9.78 -13.23 -8.90
N ALA A 49 10.73 -13.83 -9.62
CA ALA A 49 10.83 -15.27 -9.83
C ALA A 49 11.17 -16.05 -8.55
N GLN A 50 11.75 -15.39 -7.54
CA GLN A 50 12.07 -15.98 -6.25
C GLN A 50 10.88 -15.96 -5.26
N ILE A 51 9.80 -15.25 -5.56
CA ILE A 51 8.64 -15.14 -4.66
C ILE A 51 7.93 -16.50 -4.58
N ALA A 52 7.69 -16.97 -3.36
CA ALA A 52 6.95 -18.21 -3.14
C ALA A 52 5.52 -18.11 -3.68
N GLY A 53 5.08 -19.16 -4.39
CA GLY A 53 3.74 -19.22 -5.00
C GLY A 53 3.64 -18.63 -6.41
N VAL A 54 4.70 -18.03 -6.94
CA VAL A 54 4.77 -17.58 -8.34
C VAL A 54 5.15 -18.74 -9.23
N ALA A 55 4.34 -18.99 -10.26
CA ALA A 55 4.59 -20.06 -11.26
C ALA A 55 5.39 -19.55 -12.47
N LYS A 56 5.22 -18.26 -12.81
CA LYS A 56 5.86 -17.66 -13.98
C LYS A 56 6.00 -16.14 -13.80
N VAL A 57 7.10 -15.58 -14.31
CA VAL A 57 7.27 -14.13 -14.46
C VAL A 57 7.24 -13.77 -15.93
N ILE A 58 6.49 -12.74 -16.26
CA ILE A 58 6.42 -12.14 -17.59
C ILE A 58 7.19 -10.82 -17.52
N HIS A 59 8.27 -10.70 -18.26
CA HIS A 59 9.12 -9.51 -18.30
C HIS A 59 8.90 -8.75 -19.60
N ALA A 60 8.32 -7.56 -19.51
CA ALA A 60 8.18 -6.61 -20.61
C ALA A 60 9.13 -5.43 -20.37
N ASP A 61 10.11 -5.26 -21.26
CA ASP A 61 11.19 -4.28 -21.12
C ASP A 61 11.17 -3.28 -22.27
N ALA A 62 10.92 -2.00 -21.96
CA ALA A 62 10.99 -0.90 -22.90
C ALA A 62 11.11 0.45 -22.20
N ALA A 63 11.76 1.43 -22.83
CA ALA A 63 11.92 2.78 -22.27
C ALA A 63 10.58 3.43 -21.89
N GLY A 64 9.52 3.21 -22.65
CA GLY A 64 8.17 3.75 -22.33
C GLY A 64 7.55 3.17 -21.05
N LEU A 65 8.12 2.10 -20.46
CA LEU A 65 7.66 1.47 -19.23
C LEU A 65 8.50 1.88 -17.99
N GLU A 66 9.60 2.63 -18.18
CA GLU A 66 10.59 2.95 -17.14
C GLU A 66 9.97 3.57 -15.88
N HIS A 67 9.06 4.52 -16.07
CA HIS A 67 8.47 5.31 -14.99
C HIS A 67 7.07 4.85 -14.58
N GLY A 68 6.61 3.70 -15.08
CA GLY A 68 5.31 3.13 -14.73
C GLY A 68 4.11 4.03 -15.08
N LEU A 69 4.20 4.80 -16.19
CA LEU A 69 3.09 5.62 -16.66
C LEU A 69 1.86 4.74 -16.87
N ALA A 70 0.75 5.12 -16.23
CA ALA A 70 -0.42 4.26 -16.14
C ALA A 70 -1.01 3.88 -17.50
N GLU A 71 -0.94 4.78 -18.48
CA GLU A 71 -1.38 4.55 -19.86
C GLU A 71 -0.58 3.42 -20.53
N ASN A 72 0.73 3.42 -20.34
CA ASN A 72 1.63 2.43 -20.95
C ASN A 72 1.55 1.08 -20.22
N VAL A 73 1.52 1.10 -18.89
CA VAL A 73 1.34 -0.13 -18.09
C VAL A 73 -0.02 -0.78 -18.37
N ALA A 74 -1.10 0.01 -18.47
CA ALA A 74 -2.42 -0.52 -18.82
C ALA A 74 -2.43 -1.15 -20.23
N ALA A 75 -1.78 -0.52 -21.21
CA ALA A 75 -1.63 -1.09 -22.56
C ALA A 75 -0.90 -2.44 -22.52
N GLN A 76 0.19 -2.53 -21.74
CA GLN A 76 0.96 -3.76 -21.57
C GLN A 76 0.15 -4.87 -20.92
N VAL A 77 -0.63 -4.55 -19.87
CA VAL A 77 -1.54 -5.51 -19.23
C VAL A 77 -2.58 -6.02 -20.21
N LEU A 78 -3.22 -5.12 -20.96
CA LEU A 78 -4.26 -5.46 -21.95
C LEU A 78 -3.75 -6.37 -23.08
N ALA A 79 -2.49 -6.21 -23.46
CA ALA A 79 -1.88 -7.04 -24.52
C ALA A 79 -1.83 -8.55 -24.16
N ILE A 80 -1.88 -8.88 -22.85
CA ILE A 80 -1.82 -10.26 -22.37
C ILE A 80 -3.06 -10.68 -21.57
N ALA A 81 -4.00 -9.77 -21.33
CA ALA A 81 -5.16 -9.95 -20.44
C ALA A 81 -6.05 -11.15 -20.82
N SER A 82 -6.16 -11.48 -22.11
CA SER A 82 -6.99 -12.59 -22.60
C SER A 82 -6.58 -13.98 -22.06
N ASN A 83 -5.37 -14.11 -21.51
CA ASN A 83 -4.85 -15.35 -20.97
C ASN A 83 -5.22 -15.57 -19.50
N TYR A 84 -5.89 -14.59 -18.86
CA TYR A 84 -6.12 -14.56 -17.42
C TYR A 84 -7.58 -14.41 -17.06
N SER A 85 -7.99 -15.09 -16.01
CA SER A 85 -9.32 -14.93 -15.40
C SER A 85 -9.32 -13.87 -14.30
N HIS A 86 -8.15 -13.54 -13.74
CA HIS A 86 -7.98 -12.55 -12.69
C HIS A 86 -6.75 -11.70 -12.99
N ILE A 87 -6.87 -10.39 -12.75
CA ILE A 87 -5.78 -9.42 -12.88
C ILE A 87 -5.75 -8.60 -11.60
N LEU A 88 -4.72 -8.82 -10.79
CA LEU A 88 -4.58 -8.23 -9.46
C LEU A 88 -3.51 -7.14 -9.45
N PHE A 89 -3.86 -6.05 -8.81
CA PHE A 89 -2.97 -4.90 -8.57
C PHE A 89 -2.85 -4.65 -7.07
N PRO A 90 -1.69 -4.26 -6.53
CA PRO A 90 -1.62 -3.69 -5.19
C PRO A 90 -2.52 -2.46 -5.09
N ALA A 91 -3.24 -2.26 -3.99
CA ALA A 91 -4.08 -1.07 -3.78
C ALA A 91 -3.26 0.17 -3.36
N THR A 92 -2.11 0.37 -3.99
CA THR A 92 -1.24 1.54 -3.90
C THR A 92 -1.69 2.63 -4.87
N ALA A 93 -1.06 3.80 -4.84
CA ALA A 93 -1.33 4.87 -5.80
C ALA A 93 -1.13 4.42 -7.26
N GLY A 94 -0.06 3.65 -7.52
CA GLY A 94 0.23 3.08 -8.85
C GLY A 94 -0.85 2.12 -9.30
N GLY A 95 -1.17 1.09 -8.50
CA GLY A 95 -2.19 0.11 -8.83
C GLY A 95 -3.58 0.72 -9.00
N LYS A 96 -3.96 1.67 -8.13
CA LYS A 96 -5.24 2.41 -8.23
C LYS A 96 -5.33 3.31 -9.46
N ASN A 97 -4.21 3.72 -10.04
CA ASN A 97 -4.17 4.47 -11.29
C ASN A 97 -4.30 3.56 -12.53
N VAL A 98 -3.73 2.37 -12.50
CA VAL A 98 -3.71 1.44 -13.65
C VAL A 98 -4.98 0.58 -13.72
N ALA A 99 -5.41 -0.01 -12.60
CA ALA A 99 -6.49 -1.00 -12.56
C ALA A 99 -7.81 -0.51 -13.20
N PRO A 100 -8.34 0.70 -12.90
CA PRO A 100 -9.59 1.16 -13.49
C PRO A 100 -9.49 1.37 -15.00
N ARG A 101 -8.30 1.70 -15.53
CA ARG A 101 -8.07 1.82 -16.98
C ARG A 101 -8.18 0.45 -17.66
N VAL A 102 -7.61 -0.59 -17.03
CA VAL A 102 -7.70 -1.97 -17.51
C VAL A 102 -9.14 -2.47 -17.45
N ALA A 103 -9.84 -2.29 -16.32
CA ALA A 103 -11.23 -2.70 -16.16
C ALA A 103 -12.14 -2.05 -17.20
N ALA A 104 -12.03 -0.73 -17.39
CA ALA A 104 -12.81 0.00 -18.38
C ALA A 104 -12.54 -0.46 -19.83
N LYS A 105 -11.30 -0.83 -20.16
CA LYS A 105 -10.95 -1.32 -21.50
C LYS A 105 -11.40 -2.75 -21.75
N LEU A 106 -11.53 -3.56 -20.72
CA LEU A 106 -12.08 -4.92 -20.80
C LEU A 106 -13.61 -4.95 -20.67
N ASP A 107 -14.23 -3.79 -20.40
CA ASP A 107 -15.69 -3.65 -20.15
C ASP A 107 -16.15 -4.55 -18.99
N VAL A 108 -15.40 -4.55 -17.88
CA VAL A 108 -15.71 -5.31 -16.67
C VAL A 108 -15.66 -4.39 -15.43
N ALA A 109 -16.34 -4.83 -14.35
CA ALA A 109 -16.27 -4.13 -13.07
C ALA A 109 -14.90 -4.32 -12.39
N GLN A 110 -14.44 -3.28 -11.70
CA GLN A 110 -13.30 -3.40 -10.80
C GLN A 110 -13.77 -3.73 -9.39
N VAL A 111 -13.23 -4.79 -8.78
CA VAL A 111 -13.39 -5.09 -7.36
C VAL A 111 -12.26 -4.42 -6.59
N SER A 112 -12.60 -3.31 -5.92
CA SER A 112 -11.58 -2.44 -5.31
C SER A 112 -11.29 -2.82 -3.87
N ASP A 113 -9.99 -2.82 -3.52
CA ASP A 113 -9.47 -2.78 -2.15
C ASP A 113 -9.92 -4.00 -1.32
N ILE A 114 -9.80 -5.21 -1.91
CA ILE A 114 -10.19 -6.44 -1.23
C ILE A 114 -9.30 -6.72 -0.01
N THR A 115 -9.90 -7.25 1.04
CA THR A 115 -9.22 -7.71 2.27
C THR A 115 -9.26 -9.21 2.44
N LYS A 116 -10.08 -9.92 1.66
CA LYS A 116 -10.18 -11.39 1.69
C LYS A 116 -10.70 -11.94 0.37
N VAL A 117 -10.20 -13.09 0.00
CA VAL A 117 -10.72 -13.94 -1.06
C VAL A 117 -11.56 -15.02 -0.41
N VAL A 118 -12.87 -15.06 -0.71
CA VAL A 118 -13.81 -16.08 -0.21
C VAL A 118 -13.87 -17.25 -1.19
N SER A 119 -13.91 -16.95 -2.49
CA SER A 119 -13.82 -17.92 -3.58
C SER A 119 -13.21 -17.23 -4.82
N ALA A 120 -13.07 -17.94 -5.92
CA ALA A 120 -12.51 -17.38 -7.16
C ALA A 120 -13.29 -16.17 -7.71
N ASP A 121 -14.55 -15.99 -7.34
CA ASP A 121 -15.41 -14.91 -7.82
C ASP A 121 -15.98 -14.02 -6.70
N THR A 122 -15.70 -14.34 -5.43
CA THR A 122 -16.31 -13.71 -4.25
C THR A 122 -15.25 -13.18 -3.32
N PHE A 123 -15.38 -11.91 -2.93
CA PHE A 123 -14.38 -11.15 -2.21
C PHE A 123 -14.99 -10.32 -1.08
N GLU A 124 -14.25 -10.10 0.02
CA GLU A 124 -14.62 -9.13 1.04
C GLU A 124 -13.84 -7.83 0.84
N ARG A 125 -14.53 -6.70 1.00
CA ARG A 125 -13.93 -5.37 0.92
C ARG A 125 -14.57 -4.41 1.90
N PRO A 126 -13.80 -3.46 2.46
CA PRO A 126 -14.35 -2.44 3.34
C PRO A 126 -15.15 -1.40 2.54
N ILE A 127 -16.24 -0.96 3.14
CA ILE A 127 -17.08 0.16 2.68
C ILE A 127 -17.35 1.09 3.86
N TYR A 128 -17.89 2.30 3.62
CA TYR A 128 -18.11 3.33 4.65
C TYR A 128 -16.87 3.58 5.51
N ALA A 129 -15.72 3.84 4.84
CA ALA A 129 -14.43 4.05 5.51
C ALA A 129 -14.00 2.89 6.43
N GLY A 130 -14.43 1.67 6.12
CA GLY A 130 -14.10 0.46 6.87
C GLY A 130 -15.03 0.16 8.05
N ASN A 131 -16.13 0.89 8.21
CA ASN A 131 -17.13 0.59 9.26
C ASN A 131 -18.00 -0.62 8.90
N ALA A 132 -18.02 -1.03 7.64
CA ALA A 132 -18.70 -2.23 7.18
C ALA A 132 -17.79 -2.99 6.21
N ILE A 133 -17.94 -4.31 6.19
CA ILE A 133 -17.30 -5.19 5.22
C ILE A 133 -18.41 -5.73 4.30
N ALA A 134 -18.26 -5.47 3.02
CA ALA A 134 -19.15 -6.02 1.99
C ALA A 134 -18.54 -7.29 1.40
N THR A 135 -19.33 -8.35 1.33
CA THR A 135 -19.02 -9.51 0.51
C THR A 135 -19.62 -9.28 -0.87
N VAL A 136 -18.77 -9.26 -1.89
CA VAL A 136 -19.16 -8.98 -3.28
C VAL A 136 -18.80 -10.15 -4.17
N GLN A 137 -19.70 -10.49 -5.11
CA GLN A 137 -19.45 -11.50 -6.12
C GLN A 137 -19.41 -10.84 -7.50
N SER A 138 -18.38 -11.15 -8.29
CA SER A 138 -18.26 -10.69 -9.69
C SER A 138 -18.67 -11.80 -10.65
N SER A 139 -19.62 -11.49 -11.52
CA SER A 139 -20.05 -12.36 -12.62
C SER A 139 -19.23 -12.19 -13.91
N ASP A 140 -18.33 -11.20 -13.93
CA ASP A 140 -17.50 -10.90 -15.11
C ASP A 140 -16.58 -12.07 -15.48
N SER A 141 -16.27 -12.22 -16.76
CA SER A 141 -15.34 -13.26 -17.23
C SER A 141 -13.92 -13.05 -16.73
N VAL A 142 -13.49 -11.79 -16.62
CA VAL A 142 -12.19 -11.37 -16.06
C VAL A 142 -12.43 -10.50 -14.84
N LYS A 143 -11.84 -10.87 -13.70
CA LYS A 143 -11.90 -10.09 -12.47
C LYS A 143 -10.71 -9.15 -12.39
N VAL A 144 -10.95 -7.84 -12.44
CA VAL A 144 -9.93 -6.81 -12.22
C VAL A 144 -10.02 -6.35 -10.76
N ILE A 145 -8.95 -6.55 -10.01
CA ILE A 145 -8.98 -6.46 -8.55
C ILE A 145 -7.84 -5.57 -8.05
N THR A 146 -8.12 -4.69 -7.09
CA THR A 146 -7.06 -4.09 -6.28
C THR A 146 -7.04 -4.70 -4.89
N VAL A 147 -5.84 -5.05 -4.40
CA VAL A 147 -5.61 -5.80 -3.16
C VAL A 147 -5.12 -4.87 -2.07
N ARG A 148 -5.86 -4.78 -0.96
CA ARG A 148 -5.41 -4.05 0.23
C ARG A 148 -4.24 -4.80 0.84
N THR A 149 -3.05 -4.19 0.85
CA THR A 149 -1.81 -4.83 1.31
C THR A 149 -1.87 -5.25 2.78
N THR A 150 -2.59 -4.50 3.62
CA THR A 150 -2.77 -4.81 5.05
C THR A 150 -3.76 -5.95 5.33
N GLY A 151 -4.51 -6.41 4.32
CA GLY A 151 -5.46 -7.52 4.45
C GLY A 151 -4.87 -8.90 4.18
N PHE A 152 -3.62 -8.97 3.71
CA PHE A 152 -2.94 -10.22 3.35
C PHE A 152 -1.51 -10.21 3.86
N ASP A 153 -1.06 -11.32 4.40
CA ASP A 153 0.35 -11.49 4.75
C ASP A 153 1.22 -11.45 3.48
N ALA A 154 2.44 -10.94 3.60
CA ALA A 154 3.38 -10.94 2.49
C ALA A 154 3.84 -12.37 2.17
N ALA A 155 3.79 -12.77 0.91
CA ALA A 155 4.43 -14.00 0.45
C ALA A 155 5.93 -13.95 0.73
N ALA A 156 6.55 -15.11 0.99
CA ALA A 156 7.99 -15.16 1.16
C ALA A 156 8.70 -14.67 -0.13
N ALA A 157 9.58 -13.68 0.02
CA ALA A 157 10.33 -13.09 -1.10
C ALA A 157 11.33 -14.05 -1.74
N THR A 158 11.60 -15.19 -1.08
CA THR A 158 12.55 -16.22 -1.52
C THR A 158 11.91 -17.60 -1.44
N GLY A 159 12.53 -18.58 -2.09
CA GLY A 159 12.06 -19.97 -2.09
C GLY A 159 11.28 -20.36 -3.34
N GLY A 160 10.91 -19.41 -4.20
CA GLY A 160 10.39 -19.65 -5.54
C GLY A 160 11.49 -19.91 -6.56
N SER A 161 11.09 -20.45 -7.71
CA SER A 161 12.01 -20.75 -8.84
C SER A 161 11.27 -20.63 -10.18
N ALA A 162 10.42 -19.60 -10.31
CA ALA A 162 9.62 -19.37 -11.49
C ALA A 162 10.49 -19.07 -12.73
N ALA A 163 10.07 -19.53 -13.89
CA ALA A 163 10.70 -19.15 -15.14
C ALA A 163 10.39 -17.68 -15.46
N VAL A 164 11.38 -16.95 -15.95
CA VAL A 164 11.20 -15.59 -16.48
C VAL A 164 11.07 -15.68 -17.99
N GLU A 165 9.91 -15.29 -18.53
CA GLU A 165 9.65 -15.23 -19.95
C GLU A 165 9.61 -13.78 -20.43
N THR A 166 10.31 -13.49 -21.52
CA THR A 166 10.24 -12.15 -22.13
C THR A 166 8.95 -12.03 -22.94
N ALA A 167 8.21 -10.95 -22.72
CA ALA A 167 7.07 -10.57 -23.53
C ALA A 167 7.40 -9.36 -24.40
N ALA A 168 6.77 -9.27 -25.57
CA ALA A 168 6.86 -8.06 -26.38
C ALA A 168 6.29 -6.87 -25.60
N ALA A 169 7.07 -5.83 -25.46
CA ALA A 169 6.61 -4.57 -24.88
C ALA A 169 5.70 -3.82 -25.86
N THR A 170 4.63 -3.24 -25.33
CA THR A 170 3.77 -2.36 -26.13
C THR A 170 4.47 -1.03 -26.40
N ALA A 171 4.13 -0.42 -27.54
CA ALA A 171 4.65 0.91 -27.87
C ALA A 171 4.15 1.96 -26.86
N ASP A 172 4.97 2.98 -26.63
CA ASP A 172 4.54 4.17 -25.89
C ASP A 172 3.35 4.82 -26.61
N ASN A 173 2.28 5.09 -25.87
CA ASN A 173 1.07 5.67 -26.43
C ASN A 173 1.11 7.20 -26.56
N GLY A 174 2.15 7.86 -26.04
CA GLY A 174 2.41 9.30 -26.16
C GLY A 174 1.39 10.21 -25.48
N LYS A 175 0.52 9.69 -24.59
CA LYS A 175 -0.52 10.48 -23.90
C LYS A 175 -0.02 11.24 -22.69
N SER A 176 1.03 10.73 -22.07
CA SER A 176 1.70 11.34 -20.93
C SER A 176 3.20 11.15 -21.05
N SER A 177 3.97 12.03 -20.42
CA SER A 177 5.43 11.94 -20.36
C SER A 177 5.89 12.17 -18.93
N PHE A 178 6.94 11.46 -18.54
CA PHE A 178 7.59 11.70 -17.25
C PHE A 178 8.51 12.92 -17.39
N ILE A 179 8.37 13.88 -16.46
CA ILE A 179 9.20 15.09 -16.44
C ILE A 179 10.25 14.97 -15.34
N GLY A 180 9.88 14.44 -14.18
CA GLY A 180 10.79 14.29 -13.06
C GLY A 180 10.06 13.85 -11.78
N SER A 181 10.81 13.41 -10.79
CA SER A 181 10.35 13.14 -9.44
C SER A 181 11.32 13.70 -8.43
N GLU A 182 10.78 14.31 -7.39
CA GLU A 182 11.54 14.68 -6.19
C GLU A 182 11.19 13.69 -5.09
N ILE A 183 12.14 12.82 -4.76
CA ILE A 183 11.96 11.79 -3.74
C ILE A 183 12.74 12.24 -2.52
N ALA A 184 12.03 12.50 -1.42
CA ALA A 184 12.66 12.75 -0.14
C ALA A 184 13.44 11.49 0.30
N LYS A 185 14.75 11.64 0.49
CA LYS A 185 15.57 10.57 1.05
C LYS A 185 15.31 10.54 2.56
N SER A 186 14.92 9.38 3.06
CA SER A 186 14.75 9.13 4.48
C SER A 186 15.49 7.86 4.86
N ASP A 187 16.25 7.90 5.94
CA ASP A 187 16.89 6.72 6.54
C ASP A 187 15.88 5.90 7.37
N ARG A 188 14.63 6.38 7.49
CA ARG A 188 13.56 5.71 8.22
C ARG A 188 12.88 4.64 7.37
N PRO A 189 12.32 3.60 8.02
CA PRO A 189 11.48 2.63 7.32
C PRO A 189 10.37 3.30 6.52
N GLU A 190 10.04 2.76 5.36
CA GLU A 190 8.88 3.22 4.58
C GLU A 190 7.60 3.01 5.39
N LEU A 191 6.72 4.01 5.39
CA LEU A 191 5.52 4.05 6.25
C LEU A 191 4.61 2.82 6.05
N THR A 192 4.46 2.34 4.82
CA THR A 192 3.60 1.18 4.51
C THR A 192 4.21 -0.17 4.89
N ALA A 193 5.54 -0.23 5.11
CA ALA A 193 6.28 -1.44 5.47
C ALA A 193 6.77 -1.44 6.92
N ALA A 194 6.62 -0.32 7.63
CA ALA A 194 7.14 -0.15 8.98
C ALA A 194 6.42 -1.03 10.01
N LYS A 195 7.19 -1.65 10.89
CA LYS A 195 6.64 -2.43 12.03
C LYS A 195 6.16 -1.54 13.17
N ILE A 196 6.72 -0.35 13.30
CA ILE A 196 6.37 0.64 14.32
C ILE A 196 6.17 1.98 13.63
N ILE A 197 5.08 2.66 13.96
CA ILE A 197 4.76 4.00 13.45
C ILE A 197 4.46 4.92 14.62
N VAL A 198 5.07 6.10 14.61
CA VAL A 198 4.73 7.20 15.50
C VAL A 198 4.10 8.30 14.66
N SER A 199 2.85 8.63 14.93
CA SER A 199 2.07 9.55 14.12
C SER A 199 1.64 10.78 14.91
N GLY A 200 1.85 11.95 14.31
CA GLY A 200 1.52 13.25 14.90
C GLY A 200 0.25 13.87 14.34
N GLY A 201 -0.55 14.47 15.21
CA GLY A 201 -1.76 15.20 14.86
C GLY A 201 -1.59 16.71 14.82
N ARG A 202 -2.70 17.42 14.46
CA ARG A 202 -2.75 18.88 14.43
C ARG A 202 -2.52 19.54 15.81
N ALA A 203 -2.71 18.79 16.91
CA ALA A 203 -2.46 19.27 18.26
C ALA A 203 -1.01 19.67 18.54
N LEU A 204 -0.06 19.24 17.69
CA LEU A 204 1.36 19.65 17.75
C LEU A 204 1.59 21.14 17.42
N GLY A 205 0.68 21.78 16.67
CA GLY A 205 0.61 23.23 16.51
C GLY A 205 1.53 23.86 15.47
N SER A 206 2.69 23.26 15.18
CA SER A 206 3.62 23.72 14.12
C SER A 206 4.52 22.59 13.60
N SER A 207 5.21 22.82 12.47
CA SER A 207 6.18 21.89 11.91
C SER A 207 7.37 21.68 12.84
N GLU A 208 7.85 22.74 13.49
CA GLU A 208 8.96 22.69 14.45
C GLU A 208 8.60 21.78 15.63
N LYS A 209 7.44 22.02 16.25
CA LYS A 209 6.95 21.21 17.37
C LYS A 209 6.63 19.77 16.95
N PHE A 210 6.13 19.58 15.73
CA PHE A 210 5.91 18.23 15.18
C PHE A 210 7.23 17.47 15.17
N ASN A 211 8.30 18.06 14.64
CA ASN A 211 9.60 17.43 14.58
C ASN A 211 10.24 17.28 15.98
N GLU A 212 10.12 18.29 16.84
CA GLU A 212 10.69 18.27 18.20
C GLU A 212 10.11 17.14 19.07
N VAL A 213 8.81 16.84 18.92
CA VAL A 213 8.11 15.83 19.74
C VAL A 213 8.14 14.45 19.10
N ILE A 214 7.83 14.36 17.81
CA ILE A 214 7.62 13.07 17.15
C ILE A 214 8.95 12.41 16.78
N THR A 215 9.94 13.19 16.31
CA THR A 215 11.21 12.65 15.83
C THR A 215 11.99 11.90 16.91
N PRO A 216 12.18 12.42 18.15
CA PRO A 216 12.93 11.70 19.17
C PRO A 216 12.27 10.36 19.57
N LEU A 217 10.94 10.31 19.62
CA LEU A 217 10.23 9.07 19.94
C LEU A 217 10.36 8.06 18.78
N ALA A 218 10.23 8.53 17.55
CA ALA A 218 10.42 7.68 16.38
C ALA A 218 11.84 7.13 16.28
N ASP A 219 12.87 7.94 16.56
CA ASP A 219 14.28 7.53 16.60
C ASP A 219 14.52 6.45 17.65
N LYS A 220 14.00 6.66 18.86
CA LYS A 220 14.16 5.72 19.96
C LYS A 220 13.56 4.35 19.68
N LEU A 221 12.44 4.33 18.94
CA LEU A 221 11.71 3.11 18.58
C LEU A 221 12.14 2.51 17.23
N GLY A 222 13.03 3.17 16.47
CA GLY A 222 13.32 2.79 15.08
C GLY A 222 12.08 2.83 14.18
N ALA A 223 11.18 3.77 14.45
CA ALA A 223 9.85 3.84 13.85
C ALA A 223 9.82 4.72 12.60
N ALA A 224 8.86 4.43 11.71
CA ALA A 224 8.44 5.40 10.70
C ALA A 224 7.61 6.53 11.34
N ILE A 225 7.64 7.70 10.71
CA ILE A 225 6.81 8.83 11.11
C ILE A 225 5.58 8.91 10.22
N GLY A 226 4.40 9.03 10.86
CA GLY A 226 3.14 9.29 10.21
C GLY A 226 2.57 10.66 10.61
N ALA A 227 1.60 11.14 9.86
CA ALA A 227 0.89 12.38 10.17
C ALA A 227 -0.60 12.26 9.87
N SER A 228 -1.43 12.96 10.63
CA SER A 228 -2.83 13.13 10.27
C SER A 228 -2.97 14.07 9.07
N ARG A 229 -4.05 13.92 8.28
CA ARG A 229 -4.36 14.85 7.19
C ARG A 229 -4.36 16.30 7.67
N ALA A 230 -4.95 16.58 8.83
CA ALA A 230 -5.00 17.93 9.38
C ALA A 230 -3.61 18.52 9.72
N ALA A 231 -2.63 17.68 10.08
CA ALA A 231 -1.25 18.13 10.27
C ALA A 231 -0.55 18.39 8.93
N VAL A 232 -0.81 17.56 7.92
CA VAL A 232 -0.29 17.76 6.55
C VAL A 232 -0.88 19.01 5.92
N ASP A 233 -2.21 19.19 5.96
CA ASP A 233 -2.89 20.37 5.42
C ASP A 233 -2.41 21.67 6.11
N ALA A 234 -2.00 21.60 7.37
CA ALA A 234 -1.41 22.71 8.12
C ALA A 234 0.11 22.91 7.85
N GLY A 235 0.72 22.09 7.00
CA GLY A 235 2.14 22.17 6.65
C GLY A 235 3.10 21.65 7.72
N TYR A 236 2.64 20.85 8.70
CA TYR A 236 3.53 20.31 9.75
C TYR A 236 4.35 19.13 9.26
N ALA A 237 3.85 18.39 8.31
CA ALA A 237 4.51 17.24 7.71
C ALA A 237 4.19 17.17 6.21
N PRO A 238 5.09 16.57 5.39
CA PRO A 238 4.84 16.40 3.97
C PRO A 238 3.73 15.35 3.70
N ASN A 239 3.12 15.43 2.52
CA ASN A 239 1.96 14.60 2.15
C ASN A 239 2.26 13.10 2.12
N ASP A 240 3.49 12.70 1.85
CA ASP A 240 3.91 11.30 1.82
C ASP A 240 3.93 10.63 3.21
N LEU A 241 3.84 11.41 4.30
CA LEU A 241 3.66 10.92 5.67
C LEU A 241 2.18 10.81 6.08
N GLN A 242 1.23 11.20 5.22
CA GLN A 242 -0.17 11.15 5.58
C GLN A 242 -0.67 9.71 5.76
N VAL A 243 -1.25 9.42 6.93
CA VAL A 243 -1.97 8.19 7.24
C VAL A 243 -3.47 8.46 7.22
N GLY A 244 -4.23 7.60 6.53
CA GLY A 244 -5.68 7.72 6.46
C GLY A 244 -6.26 7.24 5.15
N GLN A 245 -7.56 7.38 4.98
CA GLN A 245 -8.33 6.95 3.80
C GLN A 245 -7.78 7.51 2.48
N THR A 246 -7.32 8.75 2.48
CA THR A 246 -6.75 9.44 1.30
C THR A 246 -5.22 9.51 1.32
N GLY A 247 -4.60 8.98 2.37
CA GLY A 247 -3.17 8.82 2.51
C GLY A 247 -2.74 7.35 2.40
N LYS A 248 -1.73 6.99 3.17
CA LYS A 248 -1.26 5.61 3.27
C LYS A 248 -2.11 4.83 4.28
N ILE A 249 -2.45 3.59 3.94
CA ILE A 249 -3.09 2.63 4.84
C ILE A 249 -1.98 1.75 5.42
N VAL A 250 -1.94 1.66 6.74
CA VAL A 250 -0.88 0.99 7.49
C VAL A 250 -1.47 0.03 8.52
N ALA A 251 -0.75 -1.06 8.82
CA ALA A 251 -1.10 -2.01 9.88
C ALA A 251 0.18 -2.50 10.59
N PRO A 252 0.88 -1.60 11.31
CA PRO A 252 2.10 -1.94 12.04
C PRO A 252 1.82 -2.85 13.24
N GLN A 253 2.88 -3.36 13.85
CA GLN A 253 2.81 -4.04 15.14
C GLN A 253 2.45 -3.06 16.27
N LEU A 254 2.93 -1.81 16.14
CA LEU A 254 2.65 -0.74 17.10
C LEU A 254 2.41 0.58 16.34
N TYR A 255 1.28 1.20 16.64
CA TYR A 255 0.92 2.54 16.17
C TYR A 255 0.76 3.49 17.35
N VAL A 256 1.61 4.51 17.44
CA VAL A 256 1.52 5.55 18.47
C VAL A 256 0.88 6.79 17.86
N ALA A 257 -0.31 7.16 18.36
CA ALA A 257 -1.08 8.33 17.92
C ALA A 257 -0.92 9.47 18.92
N ALA A 258 -0.09 10.47 18.63
CA ALA A 258 0.13 11.63 19.48
C ALA A 258 -0.65 12.86 18.99
N GLY A 259 -1.63 13.30 19.77
CA GLY A 259 -2.44 14.48 19.46
C GLY A 259 -3.34 14.32 18.21
N ILE A 260 -3.75 13.11 17.92
CA ILE A 260 -4.66 12.75 16.82
C ILE A 260 -6.08 12.60 17.38
N SER A 261 -7.06 13.23 16.75
CA SER A 261 -8.46 13.18 17.21
C SER A 261 -9.15 11.84 17.00
N GLY A 262 -8.73 11.07 16.00
CA GLY A 262 -9.42 9.82 15.64
C GLY A 262 -10.62 10.03 14.70
N ALA A 263 -10.55 11.03 13.83
CA ALA A 263 -11.54 11.16 12.75
C ALA A 263 -11.59 9.86 11.92
N ILE A 264 -12.79 9.47 11.48
CA ILE A 264 -13.04 8.21 10.76
C ILE A 264 -12.12 8.01 9.57
N GLN A 265 -11.75 9.09 8.87
CA GLN A 265 -10.83 9.03 7.73
C GLN A 265 -9.40 8.66 8.15
N HIS A 266 -8.97 9.06 9.35
CA HIS A 266 -7.66 8.65 9.89
C HIS A 266 -7.71 7.19 10.37
N LEU A 267 -8.78 6.84 11.12
CA LEU A 267 -8.99 5.47 11.60
C LEU A 267 -9.00 4.45 10.46
N ALA A 268 -9.61 4.78 9.32
CA ALA A 268 -9.62 3.93 8.13
C ALA A 268 -8.21 3.56 7.62
N GLY A 269 -7.20 4.35 7.97
CA GLY A 269 -5.82 4.13 7.56
C GLY A 269 -4.94 3.41 8.59
N MET A 270 -5.39 3.22 9.86
CA MET A 270 -4.51 2.67 10.90
C MET A 270 -5.18 1.69 11.88
N LYS A 271 -6.49 1.58 11.87
CA LYS A 271 -7.23 0.75 12.84
C LYS A 271 -6.88 -0.74 12.84
N ASP A 272 -6.30 -1.24 11.73
CA ASP A 272 -5.87 -2.63 11.59
C ASP A 272 -4.46 -2.87 12.19
N SER A 273 -3.88 -1.86 12.87
CA SER A 273 -2.63 -2.00 13.65
C SER A 273 -2.83 -2.99 14.78
N LYS A 274 -1.79 -3.79 15.12
CA LYS A 274 -1.92 -4.82 16.16
C LYS A 274 -2.04 -4.24 17.56
N VAL A 275 -1.31 -3.16 17.84
CA VAL A 275 -1.38 -2.40 19.09
C VAL A 275 -1.46 -0.93 18.75
N ILE A 276 -2.42 -0.23 19.32
CA ILE A 276 -2.64 1.19 19.18
C ILE A 276 -2.47 1.87 20.53
N VAL A 277 -1.53 2.82 20.60
CA VAL A 277 -1.32 3.68 21.76
C VAL A 277 -1.76 5.10 21.40
N ALA A 278 -2.66 5.68 22.18
CA ALA A 278 -3.13 7.05 21.97
C ALA A 278 -2.73 7.97 23.12
N ILE A 279 -2.18 9.13 22.79
CA ILE A 279 -1.88 10.23 23.72
C ILE A 279 -2.68 11.45 23.28
N ASN A 280 -3.64 11.86 24.07
CA ASN A 280 -4.48 13.02 23.79
C ASN A 280 -4.90 13.68 25.10
N LYS A 281 -5.04 15.01 25.09
CA LYS A 281 -5.54 15.77 26.26
C LYS A 281 -7.06 15.78 26.39
N ASP A 282 -7.79 15.43 25.30
CA ASP A 282 -9.23 15.37 25.27
C ASP A 282 -9.66 13.92 25.53
N PRO A 283 -10.25 13.62 26.72
CA PRO A 283 -10.67 12.25 27.07
C PRO A 283 -11.78 11.71 26.15
N GLU A 284 -12.55 12.60 25.50
CA GLU A 284 -13.63 12.22 24.58
C GLU A 284 -13.15 12.07 23.13
N ALA A 285 -11.82 12.20 22.88
CA ALA A 285 -11.30 12.05 21.53
C ALA A 285 -11.59 10.65 20.96
N PRO A 286 -12.20 10.53 19.76
CA PRO A 286 -12.58 9.26 19.16
C PRO A 286 -11.41 8.26 19.00
N ILE A 287 -10.15 8.72 19.01
CA ILE A 287 -8.97 7.85 18.92
C ILE A 287 -8.93 6.84 20.07
N PHE A 288 -9.43 7.20 21.25
CA PHE A 288 -9.47 6.30 22.40
C PHE A 288 -10.41 5.11 22.22
N SER A 289 -11.42 5.22 21.35
CA SER A 289 -12.34 4.11 21.05
C SER A 289 -11.67 2.93 20.33
N VAL A 290 -10.50 3.16 19.70
CA VAL A 290 -9.74 2.13 18.97
C VAL A 290 -8.37 1.87 19.59
N ALA A 291 -7.99 2.61 20.65
CA ALA A 291 -6.71 2.45 21.31
C ALA A 291 -6.74 1.27 22.30
N ASP A 292 -5.70 0.44 22.24
CA ASP A 292 -5.46 -0.60 23.26
C ASP A 292 -4.95 0.03 24.57
N TYR A 293 -4.17 1.12 24.44
CA TYR A 293 -3.66 1.91 25.56
C TYR A 293 -3.90 3.40 25.31
N GLY A 294 -4.62 4.05 26.19
CA GLY A 294 -4.91 5.47 26.14
C GLY A 294 -4.24 6.22 27.30
N LEU A 295 -3.58 7.31 27.01
CA LEU A 295 -3.05 8.24 27.99
C LEU A 295 -3.69 9.61 27.81
N GLU A 296 -4.53 10.02 28.76
CA GLU A 296 -5.04 11.38 28.86
C GLU A 296 -3.96 12.27 29.44
N ALA A 297 -3.25 13.00 28.60
CA ALA A 297 -2.15 13.87 29.01
C ALA A 297 -1.80 14.91 27.94
N ASP A 298 -1.08 15.93 28.35
CA ASP A 298 -0.44 16.85 27.44
C ASP A 298 0.75 16.14 26.77
N LEU A 299 0.67 16.02 25.43
CA LEU A 299 1.69 15.37 24.62
C LEU A 299 3.08 16.02 24.73
N PHE A 300 3.13 17.33 25.01
CA PHE A 300 4.42 18.05 25.16
C PHE A 300 5.15 17.69 26.45
N THR A 301 4.45 17.10 27.41
CA THR A 301 5.05 16.53 28.64
C THR A 301 5.21 15.01 28.50
N ALA A 302 4.16 14.32 28.13
CA ALA A 302 4.10 12.87 28.15
C ALA A 302 5.07 12.21 27.14
N VAL A 303 5.19 12.75 25.92
CA VAL A 303 6.05 12.14 24.90
C VAL A 303 7.53 12.28 25.25
N PRO A 304 8.06 13.45 25.69
CA PRO A 304 9.44 13.56 26.17
C PRO A 304 9.75 12.68 27.39
N GLU A 305 8.80 12.51 28.31
CA GLU A 305 8.96 11.58 29.45
C GLU A 305 9.02 10.13 28.99
N LEU A 306 8.16 9.73 28.04
CA LEU A 306 8.21 8.41 27.44
C LEU A 306 9.57 8.14 26.76
N VAL A 307 10.09 9.10 25.99
CA VAL A 307 11.41 8.99 25.35
C VAL A 307 12.54 8.77 26.37
N LYS A 308 12.45 9.38 27.56
CA LYS A 308 13.43 9.19 28.64
C LYS A 308 13.31 7.83 29.30
N ALA A 309 12.09 7.28 29.35
CA ALA A 309 11.81 6.01 30.00
C ALA A 309 12.17 4.78 29.12
N LEU A 310 12.24 4.97 27.80
CA LEU A 310 12.67 3.98 26.79
C LEU A 310 14.20 3.99 26.63
#